data_957a85864bb0470dc75c9653ef33cfd4
#
_entry.id   957a85864bb0470dc75c9653ef33cfd4
#
_cell.length_a   1.000
_cell.length_b   1.000
_cell.length_c   1.000
_cell.angle_alpha   90.00
_cell.angle_beta   90.00
_cell.angle_gamma   90.00
#
_symmetry.space_group_name_H-M   'P 1'
#
loop_
_entity.id
_entity.type
_entity.pdbx_description
1 polymer ?
#
loop_
_entity_poly.entity_id
_entity_poly.type
_entity_poly.pdbx_seq_one_letter_code
_entity_poly.pdbx_strand_id
1 'polypeptide(L)'
;MSCSLRPVGRAQRAPLERLTRATGLFHPEEVALAVELLDESLAGDDDYRFLGAYADDDLVGYACWGPTPGTQGTYDLYWIVVDPTWQGKGVGTQLLDAVEQALLAAGGRLIVVETSSRADYAPTRSFYERRGYAQAARLRGYYAPADDLVIYRKDLVDGVLARTTA
;
A
#
# COMPACT_ATOMS: atom_id res chain seq x y z
N MET A 1 19.77 1.21 10.86
CA MET A 1 19.86 1.42 9.42
C MET A 1 18.70 2.30 8.99
N SER A 2 18.98 3.44 8.40
CA SER A 2 17.95 4.32 7.87
C SER A 2 17.78 4.06 6.38
N CYS A 3 16.57 4.10 5.87
CA CYS A 3 16.30 4.16 4.45
C CYS A 3 15.82 5.57 4.07
N SER A 4 16.07 5.96 2.83
CA SER A 4 15.55 7.19 2.25
C SER A 4 14.32 6.91 1.40
N LEU A 5 13.36 7.84 1.39
CA LEU A 5 12.18 7.72 0.54
C LEU A 5 12.37 8.58 -0.71
N ARG A 6 12.22 7.96 -1.88
CA ARG A 6 12.38 8.61 -3.19
C ARG A 6 11.36 8.05 -4.19
N PRO A 7 11.01 8.79 -5.25
CA PRO A 7 10.19 8.24 -6.33
C PRO A 7 10.80 6.96 -6.92
N VAL A 8 9.95 6.07 -7.41
CA VAL A 8 10.36 4.88 -8.16
C VAL A 8 10.47 5.25 -9.63
N GLY A 9 11.65 5.08 -10.20
CA GLY A 9 11.94 5.38 -11.60
C GLY A 9 12.02 4.12 -12.46
N ARG A 10 12.28 4.31 -13.76
CA ARG A 10 12.39 3.22 -14.73
C ARG A 10 13.49 2.21 -14.39
N ALA A 11 14.60 2.66 -13.80
CA ALA A 11 15.69 1.79 -13.38
C ALA A 11 15.30 0.79 -12.28
N GLN A 12 14.24 1.09 -11.52
CA GLN A 12 13.72 0.25 -10.45
C GLN A 12 12.68 -0.79 -10.89
N ARG A 13 12.32 -0.83 -12.17
CA ARG A 13 11.33 -1.78 -12.68
C ARG A 13 11.67 -3.24 -12.36
N ALA A 14 12.87 -3.69 -12.69
CA ALA A 14 13.33 -5.05 -12.38
C ALA A 14 13.55 -5.28 -10.87
N PRO A 15 14.16 -4.35 -10.12
CA PRO A 15 14.20 -4.46 -8.65
C PRO A 15 12.82 -4.58 -8.00
N LEU A 16 11.82 -3.80 -8.44
CA LEU A 16 10.46 -3.84 -7.92
C LEU A 16 9.80 -5.21 -8.17
N GLU A 17 9.95 -5.75 -9.37
CA GLU A 17 9.45 -7.09 -9.70
C GLU A 17 10.07 -8.16 -8.79
N ARG A 18 11.40 -8.15 -8.65
CA ARG A 18 12.11 -9.10 -7.78
C ARG A 18 11.66 -8.98 -6.32
N LEU A 19 11.53 -7.75 -5.83
CA LEU A 19 11.09 -7.46 -4.48
C LEU A 19 9.68 -8.01 -4.20
N THR A 20 8.75 -7.73 -5.10
CA THR A 20 7.35 -8.21 -4.99
C THR A 20 7.29 -9.73 -4.96
N ARG A 21 8.03 -10.37 -5.86
CA ARG A 21 8.14 -11.84 -5.94
C ARG A 21 8.77 -12.45 -4.69
N ALA A 22 9.78 -11.79 -4.12
CA ALA A 22 10.53 -12.28 -2.96
C ALA A 22 9.69 -12.38 -1.68
N THR A 23 8.60 -11.65 -1.56
CA THR A 23 7.70 -11.73 -0.40
C THR A 23 6.98 -13.08 -0.30
N GLY A 24 6.77 -13.77 -1.43
CA GLY A 24 6.03 -15.02 -1.51
C GLY A 24 4.52 -14.88 -1.25
N LEU A 25 4.00 -13.67 -1.10
CA LEU A 25 2.59 -13.39 -0.80
C LEU A 25 1.72 -13.25 -2.05
N PHE A 26 2.31 -12.86 -3.17
CA PHE A 26 1.59 -12.49 -4.40
C PHE A 26 1.66 -13.60 -5.44
N HIS A 27 0.54 -13.83 -6.11
CA HIS A 27 0.49 -14.68 -7.30
C HIS A 27 1.29 -14.05 -8.45
N PRO A 28 1.78 -14.85 -9.43
CA PRO A 28 2.52 -14.33 -10.58
C PRO A 28 1.79 -13.21 -11.34
N GLU A 29 0.47 -13.30 -11.45
CA GLU A 29 -0.38 -12.29 -12.09
C GLU A 29 -0.39 -10.96 -11.33
N GLU A 30 -0.37 -11.01 -10.00
CA GLU A 30 -0.31 -9.81 -9.15
C GLU A 30 1.07 -9.14 -9.24
N VAL A 31 2.14 -9.92 -9.32
CA VAL A 31 3.49 -9.41 -9.57
C VAL A 31 3.56 -8.71 -10.92
N ALA A 32 3.01 -9.32 -11.97
CA ALA A 32 2.95 -8.74 -13.30
C ALA A 32 2.13 -7.45 -13.32
N LEU A 33 0.98 -7.43 -12.62
CA LEU A 33 0.14 -6.25 -12.49
C LEU A 33 0.88 -5.09 -11.80
N ALA A 34 1.61 -5.35 -10.72
CA ALA A 34 2.39 -4.31 -10.03
C ALA A 34 3.41 -3.65 -10.96
N VAL A 35 4.05 -4.41 -11.83
CA VAL A 35 4.99 -3.91 -12.84
C VAL A 35 4.27 -3.11 -13.93
N GLU A 36 3.13 -3.58 -14.41
CA GLU A 36 2.30 -2.89 -15.41
C GLU A 36 1.84 -1.52 -14.88
N LEU A 37 1.35 -1.45 -13.65
CA LEU A 37 0.94 -0.20 -13.02
C LEU A 37 2.12 0.77 -12.83
N LEU A 38 3.32 0.27 -12.56
CA LEU A 38 4.52 1.11 -12.56
C LEU A 38 4.79 1.68 -13.96
N ASP A 39 4.70 0.86 -15.00
CA ASP A 39 4.91 1.32 -16.39
C ASP A 39 3.88 2.39 -16.77
N GLU A 40 2.60 2.24 -16.40
CA GLU A 40 1.54 3.24 -16.59
C GLU A 40 1.84 4.54 -15.84
N SER A 41 2.21 4.44 -14.57
CA SER A 41 2.61 5.60 -13.75
C SER A 41 3.79 6.37 -14.37
N LEU A 42 4.79 5.65 -14.86
CA LEU A 42 5.97 6.25 -15.52
C LEU A 42 5.63 6.85 -16.91
N ALA A 43 4.54 6.41 -17.51
CA ALA A 43 4.00 7.00 -18.75
C ALA A 43 3.14 8.25 -18.50
N GLY A 44 2.91 8.61 -17.23
CA GLY A 44 2.19 9.83 -16.84
C GLY A 44 0.75 9.59 -16.39
N ASP A 45 0.36 8.34 -16.09
CA ASP A 45 -0.93 8.03 -15.48
C ASP A 45 -0.92 8.43 -14.00
N ASP A 46 -1.73 9.42 -13.63
CA ASP A 46 -1.84 9.91 -12.26
C ASP A 46 -2.72 9.02 -11.36
N ASP A 47 -3.37 7.99 -11.90
CA ASP A 47 -4.20 7.05 -11.14
C ASP A 47 -3.35 6.10 -10.27
N TYR A 48 -2.06 5.96 -10.59
CA TYR A 48 -1.13 5.14 -9.83
C TYR A 48 0.12 5.91 -9.45
N ARG A 49 0.39 5.98 -8.15
CA ARG A 49 1.57 6.66 -7.59
C ARG A 49 2.44 5.66 -6.87
N PHE A 50 3.76 5.80 -7.04
CA PHE A 50 4.76 4.94 -6.43
C PHE A 50 5.75 5.73 -5.59
N LEU A 51 6.04 5.21 -4.41
CA LEU A 51 7.09 5.72 -3.53
C LEU A 51 7.99 4.56 -3.13
N GLY A 52 9.30 4.71 -3.31
CA GLY A 52 10.30 3.71 -2.95
C GLY A 52 11.04 4.05 -1.67
N ALA A 53 11.37 3.01 -0.91
CA ALA A 53 12.30 3.06 0.20
C ALA A 53 13.64 2.47 -0.25
N TYR A 54 14.72 3.19 0.00
CA TYR A 54 16.06 2.84 -0.49
C TYR A 54 17.06 2.76 0.65
N ALA A 55 17.83 1.67 0.68
CA ALA A 55 19.04 1.58 1.44
C ALA A 55 20.21 1.86 0.48
N ASP A 56 20.87 3.00 0.66
CA ASP A 56 21.76 3.58 -0.35
C ASP A 56 21.01 3.73 -1.69
N ASP A 57 21.37 2.94 -2.70
CA ASP A 57 20.71 2.93 -4.01
C ASP A 57 19.83 1.70 -4.26
N ASP A 58 19.79 0.78 -3.32
CA ASP A 58 19.01 -0.45 -3.44
C ASP A 58 17.55 -0.21 -2.99
N LEU A 59 16.59 -0.57 -3.85
CA LEU A 59 15.17 -0.55 -3.51
C LEU A 59 14.86 -1.68 -2.52
N VAL A 60 14.48 -1.33 -1.31
CA VAL A 60 14.18 -2.28 -0.21
C VAL A 60 12.70 -2.32 0.17
N GLY A 61 11.90 -1.46 -0.41
CA GLY A 61 10.45 -1.45 -0.24
C GLY A 61 9.80 -0.42 -1.15
N TYR A 62 8.49 -0.54 -1.34
CA TYR A 62 7.71 0.46 -2.07
C TYR A 62 6.25 0.46 -1.66
N ALA A 63 5.57 1.56 -1.92
CA ALA A 63 4.12 1.69 -1.82
C ALA A 63 3.55 2.11 -3.17
N CYS A 64 2.33 1.63 -3.48
CA CYS A 64 1.54 2.06 -4.62
C CYS A 64 0.13 2.41 -4.16
N TRP A 65 -0.35 3.59 -4.55
CA TRP A 65 -1.69 4.08 -4.22
C TRP A 65 -2.24 4.94 -5.34
N GLY A 66 -3.53 5.20 -5.29
CA GLY A 66 -4.19 6.10 -6.25
C GLY A 66 -5.59 6.51 -5.80
N PRO A 67 -6.18 7.51 -6.48
CA PRO A 67 -7.52 7.96 -6.17
C PRO A 67 -8.55 6.88 -6.55
N THR A 68 -9.55 6.67 -5.69
CA THR A 68 -10.67 5.79 -5.99
C THR A 68 -11.63 6.50 -6.94
N PRO A 69 -11.89 5.97 -8.15
CA PRO A 69 -12.77 6.61 -9.12
C PRO A 69 -14.17 6.88 -8.57
N GLY A 70 -14.74 8.03 -8.92
CA GLY A 70 -16.10 8.42 -8.54
C GLY A 70 -16.27 8.85 -7.09
N THR A 71 -15.18 9.09 -6.36
CA THR A 71 -15.20 9.52 -4.96
C THR A 71 -14.62 10.92 -4.78
N GLN A 72 -14.93 11.52 -3.64
CA GLN A 72 -14.31 12.78 -3.21
C GLN A 72 -13.30 12.52 -2.10
N GLY A 73 -12.01 12.41 -2.46
CA GLY A 73 -10.92 12.26 -1.51
C GLY A 73 -10.79 10.89 -0.87
N THR A 74 -11.32 9.83 -1.49
CA THR A 74 -11.01 8.44 -1.15
C THR A 74 -9.87 7.95 -2.01
N TYR A 75 -8.93 7.24 -1.38
CA TYR A 75 -7.76 6.67 -2.03
C TYR A 75 -7.62 5.19 -1.69
N ASP A 76 -7.22 4.41 -2.68
CA ASP A 76 -6.84 3.02 -2.50
C ASP A 76 -5.32 2.92 -2.29
N LEU A 77 -4.91 2.21 -1.26
CA LEU A 77 -3.55 1.72 -1.09
C LEU A 77 -3.48 0.32 -1.68
N TYR A 78 -2.86 0.19 -2.84
CA TYR A 78 -2.80 -1.08 -3.57
C TYR A 78 -1.76 -2.03 -3.00
N TRP A 79 -0.54 -1.54 -2.74
CA TRP A 79 0.56 -2.33 -2.20
C TRP A 79 1.42 -1.51 -1.23
N ILE A 80 1.83 -2.16 -0.15
CA ILE A 80 3.09 -1.90 0.56
C ILE A 80 3.88 -3.20 0.54
N VAL A 81 5.05 -3.16 -0.06
CA VAL A 81 5.95 -4.30 -0.19
C VAL A 81 7.28 -3.93 0.46
N VAL A 82 7.78 -4.79 1.33
CA VAL A 82 9.08 -4.63 1.99
C VAL A 82 9.86 -5.92 1.80
N ASP A 83 11.13 -5.77 1.39
CA ASP A 83 12.06 -6.88 1.28
C ASP A 83 12.05 -7.71 2.58
N PRO A 84 11.94 -9.05 2.50
CA PRO A 84 11.91 -9.91 3.68
C PRO A 84 13.08 -9.66 4.66
N THR A 85 14.25 -9.29 4.15
CA THR A 85 15.42 -8.97 4.99
C THR A 85 15.35 -7.61 5.68
N TRP A 86 14.41 -6.75 5.23
CA TRP A 86 14.15 -5.40 5.76
C TRP A 86 12.85 -5.31 6.56
N GLN A 87 12.09 -6.37 6.65
CA GLN A 87 10.89 -6.42 7.49
C GLN A 87 11.25 -6.31 8.97
N GLY A 88 10.34 -5.72 9.76
CA GLY A 88 10.57 -5.48 11.19
C GLY A 88 11.53 -4.33 11.51
N LYS A 89 12.03 -3.60 10.51
CA LYS A 89 12.95 -2.45 10.67
C LYS A 89 12.28 -1.08 10.45
N GLY A 90 10.95 -1.04 10.40
CA GLY A 90 10.19 0.20 10.28
C GLY A 90 10.00 0.73 8.86
N VAL A 91 10.47 0.03 7.81
CA VAL A 91 10.35 0.48 6.41
C VAL A 91 8.89 0.62 5.99
N GLY A 92 8.05 -0.37 6.30
CA GLY A 92 6.61 -0.29 6.00
C GLY A 92 5.92 0.87 6.70
N THR A 93 6.29 1.17 7.94
CA THR A 93 5.77 2.33 8.69
C THR A 93 6.17 3.64 8.02
N GLN A 94 7.43 3.79 7.63
CA GLN A 94 7.90 5.01 6.95
C GLN A 94 7.18 5.23 5.62
N LEU A 95 6.97 4.16 4.84
CA LEU A 95 6.21 4.23 3.58
C LEU A 95 4.76 4.64 3.83
N LEU A 96 4.08 4.00 4.78
CA LEU A 96 2.68 4.30 5.08
C LEU A 96 2.50 5.73 5.59
N ASP A 97 3.35 6.18 6.51
CA ASP A 97 3.31 7.55 7.03
C ASP A 97 3.50 8.57 5.91
N ALA A 98 4.43 8.33 4.99
CA ALA A 98 4.66 9.21 3.84
C ALA A 98 3.46 9.24 2.87
N VAL A 99 2.83 8.09 2.62
CA VAL A 99 1.60 8.02 1.82
C VAL A 99 0.47 8.81 2.48
N GLU A 100 0.23 8.60 3.78
CA GLU A 100 -0.82 9.32 4.51
C GLU A 100 -0.59 10.84 4.50
N GLN A 101 0.65 11.29 4.68
CA GLN A 101 0.99 12.72 4.58
C GLN A 101 0.78 13.28 3.17
N ALA A 102 1.15 12.53 2.14
CA ALA A 102 0.92 12.94 0.75
C ALA A 102 -0.57 13.04 0.43
N LEU A 103 -1.38 12.12 0.94
CA LEU A 103 -2.82 12.13 0.76
C LEU A 103 -3.48 13.29 1.49
N LEU A 104 -3.07 13.58 2.73
CA LEU A 104 -3.56 14.75 3.48
C LEU A 104 -3.25 16.05 2.74
N ALA A 105 -2.04 16.20 2.21
CA ALA A 105 -1.63 17.37 1.43
C ALA A 105 -2.45 17.54 0.13
N ALA A 106 -2.92 16.43 -0.45
CA ALA A 106 -3.77 16.40 -1.64
C ALA A 106 -5.28 16.56 -1.33
N GLY A 107 -5.66 16.77 -0.07
CA GLY A 107 -7.06 16.87 0.34
C GLY A 107 -7.76 15.51 0.50
N GLY A 108 -6.99 14.43 0.63
CA GLY A 108 -7.50 13.09 0.90
C GLY A 108 -8.20 12.99 2.25
N ARG A 109 -9.30 12.25 2.32
CA ARG A 109 -10.12 12.08 3.53
C ARG A 109 -10.14 10.66 4.06
N LEU A 110 -10.02 9.69 3.17
CA LEU A 110 -10.19 8.28 3.48
C LEU A 110 -9.18 7.46 2.69
N ILE A 111 -8.53 6.54 3.36
CA ILE A 111 -7.69 5.51 2.74
C ILE A 111 -8.33 4.14 2.96
N VAL A 112 -8.38 3.34 1.92
CA VAL A 112 -8.94 1.99 1.90
C VAL A 112 -7.84 1.00 1.49
N VAL A 113 -7.79 -0.13 2.18
CA VAL A 113 -6.84 -1.21 1.90
C VAL A 113 -7.57 -2.54 1.81
N GLU A 114 -7.37 -3.27 0.74
CA GLU A 114 -7.86 -4.63 0.56
C GLU A 114 -6.78 -5.64 0.94
N THR A 115 -7.15 -6.61 1.77
CA THR A 115 -6.25 -7.68 2.23
C THR A 115 -6.91 -9.04 2.11
N SER A 116 -6.09 -10.09 2.08
CA SER A 116 -6.55 -11.49 2.15
C SER A 116 -6.73 -11.93 3.60
N SER A 117 -7.67 -12.86 3.83
CA SER A 117 -7.86 -13.52 5.13
C SER A 117 -6.90 -14.68 5.39
N ARG A 118 -6.05 -15.05 4.44
CA ARG A 118 -5.09 -16.15 4.59
C ARG A 118 -4.20 -15.94 5.81
N ALA A 119 -3.73 -17.04 6.39
CA ALA A 119 -2.86 -17.02 7.57
C ALA A 119 -1.53 -16.29 7.33
N ASP A 120 -0.96 -16.39 6.13
CA ASP A 120 0.28 -15.71 5.74
C ASP A 120 0.12 -14.18 5.59
N TYR A 121 -1.13 -13.68 5.52
CA TYR A 121 -1.46 -12.25 5.58
C TYR A 121 -1.70 -11.73 7.00
N ALA A 122 -1.68 -12.56 8.02
CA ALA A 122 -1.91 -12.13 9.41
C ALA A 122 -0.95 -11.01 9.86
N PRO A 123 0.36 -11.05 9.55
CA PRO A 123 1.27 -9.95 9.86
C PRO A 123 0.88 -8.64 9.16
N THR A 124 0.41 -8.72 7.92
CA THR A 124 -0.05 -7.55 7.15
C THR A 124 -1.30 -6.94 7.76
N ARG A 125 -2.30 -7.74 8.12
CA ARG A 125 -3.51 -7.25 8.81
C ARG A 125 -3.17 -6.59 10.14
N SER A 126 -2.33 -7.22 10.96
CA SER A 126 -1.85 -6.65 12.22
C SER A 126 -1.08 -5.33 12.01
N PHE A 127 -0.31 -5.23 10.93
CA PHE A 127 0.40 -4.00 10.58
C PHE A 127 -0.57 -2.83 10.40
N TYR A 128 -1.67 -3.01 9.67
CA TYR A 128 -2.67 -1.97 9.48
C TYR A 128 -3.44 -1.66 10.76
N GLU A 129 -3.87 -2.68 11.51
CA GLU A 129 -4.59 -2.50 12.77
C GLU A 129 -3.81 -1.68 13.79
N ARG A 130 -2.52 -1.96 13.94
CA ARG A 130 -1.63 -1.19 14.84
C ARG A 130 -1.45 0.27 14.42
N ARG A 131 -1.76 0.62 13.18
CA ARG A 131 -1.65 1.99 12.64
C ARG A 131 -2.99 2.70 12.52
N GLY A 132 -3.99 2.19 13.23
CA GLY A 132 -5.29 2.83 13.35
C GLY A 132 -6.24 2.54 12.19
N TYR A 133 -5.94 1.54 11.36
CA TYR A 133 -6.89 1.04 10.37
C TYR A 133 -7.89 0.12 11.04
N ALA A 134 -9.17 0.31 10.73
CA ALA A 134 -10.27 -0.52 11.23
C ALA A 134 -10.82 -1.39 10.11
N GLN A 135 -11.18 -2.62 10.44
CA GLN A 135 -11.87 -3.49 9.50
C GLN A 135 -13.26 -2.90 9.20
N ALA A 136 -13.49 -2.58 7.93
CA ALA A 136 -14.74 -2.02 7.45
C ALA A 136 -15.70 -3.07 6.90
N ALA A 137 -15.16 -4.12 6.26
CA ALA A 137 -15.96 -5.19 5.67
C ALA A 137 -15.15 -6.47 5.52
N ARG A 138 -15.87 -7.59 5.37
CA ARG A 138 -15.32 -8.89 5.01
C ARG A 138 -16.27 -9.58 4.03
N LEU A 139 -15.73 -9.98 2.87
CA LEU A 139 -16.48 -10.76 1.87
C LEU A 139 -15.90 -12.17 1.82
N ARG A 140 -16.72 -13.12 2.23
CA ARG A 140 -16.31 -14.53 2.29
C ARG A 140 -16.11 -15.12 0.90
N GLY A 141 -15.01 -15.87 0.74
CA GLY A 141 -14.71 -16.58 -0.50
C GLY A 141 -14.46 -15.67 -1.71
N TYR A 142 -14.06 -14.43 -1.49
CA TYR A 142 -13.86 -13.44 -2.55
C TYR A 142 -12.72 -13.83 -3.50
N TYR A 143 -11.56 -14.17 -2.95
CA TYR A 143 -10.39 -14.56 -3.74
C TYR A 143 -10.40 -16.04 -4.11
N ALA A 144 -10.84 -16.88 -3.16
CA ALA A 144 -10.94 -18.33 -3.31
C ALA A 144 -11.86 -18.90 -2.21
N PRO A 145 -12.31 -20.17 -2.28
CA PRO A 145 -13.26 -20.75 -1.30
C PRO A 145 -12.88 -20.58 0.17
N ALA A 146 -11.60 -20.47 0.51
CA ALA A 146 -11.11 -20.29 1.87
C ALA A 146 -10.32 -18.98 2.04
N ASP A 147 -10.44 -18.04 1.09
CA ASP A 147 -9.71 -16.78 1.07
C ASP A 147 -10.68 -15.61 0.92
N ASP A 148 -10.95 -14.96 2.04
CA ASP A 148 -11.87 -13.84 2.10
C ASP A 148 -11.15 -12.51 1.80
N LEU A 149 -11.88 -11.57 1.23
CA LEU A 149 -11.46 -10.17 1.19
C LEU A 149 -11.73 -9.53 2.55
N VAL A 150 -10.70 -8.93 3.16
CA VAL A 150 -10.81 -8.13 4.38
C VAL A 150 -10.44 -6.69 4.03
N ILE A 151 -11.40 -5.78 4.14
CA ILE A 151 -11.24 -4.38 3.81
C ILE A 151 -10.98 -3.57 5.08
N TYR A 152 -9.86 -2.85 5.10
CA TYR A 152 -9.51 -1.89 6.14
C TYR A 152 -9.70 -0.47 5.66
N ARG A 153 -10.00 0.43 6.60
CA ARG A 153 -10.12 1.87 6.32
C ARG A 153 -9.46 2.70 7.41
N LYS A 154 -9.00 3.89 7.05
CA LYS A 154 -8.58 4.93 7.99
C LYS A 154 -9.05 6.30 7.51
N ASP A 155 -9.70 7.05 8.40
CA ASP A 155 -10.02 8.45 8.15
C ASP A 155 -8.77 9.30 8.33
N LEU A 156 -8.46 10.13 7.33
CA LEU A 156 -7.27 10.98 7.29
C LEU A 156 -7.53 12.40 7.82
N VAL A 157 -8.77 12.72 8.21
CA VAL A 157 -9.11 14.01 8.81
C VAL A 157 -8.79 14.03 10.29
N ASP A 158 -8.21 15.13 10.77
CA ASP A 158 -7.97 15.37 12.19
C ASP A 158 -9.25 15.13 13.01
N GLY A 159 -9.12 14.44 14.15
CA GLY A 159 -10.24 13.99 14.98
C GLY A 159 -11.18 15.09 15.51
N VAL A 160 -10.87 16.36 15.23
CA VAL A 160 -11.73 17.51 15.55
C VAL A 160 -12.89 17.62 14.57
N LEU A 161 -12.71 17.26 13.29
CA LEU A 161 -13.77 17.31 12.28
C LEU A 161 -14.65 16.05 12.27
N ALA A 162 -14.15 14.92 12.72
CA ALA A 162 -14.90 13.67 12.83
C ALA A 162 -16.02 13.72 13.89
N ARG A 163 -15.97 14.67 14.82
CA ARG A 163 -16.98 14.86 15.89
C ARG A 163 -18.16 15.77 15.51
N THR A 164 -18.07 16.44 14.35
CA THR A 164 -19.10 17.42 13.92
C THR A 164 -20.13 16.83 12.98
N THR A 165 -19.97 15.60 12.52
CA THR A 165 -20.86 14.90 11.58
C THR A 165 -21.53 13.66 12.16
N ALA A 166 -21.58 13.54 13.48
CA ALA A 166 -22.37 12.51 14.17
C ALA A 166 -23.77 13.00 14.48
#